data_d643ac404c3eb2806141c77ec196552d
#
_entry.id   d643ac404c3eb2806141c77ec196552d
#
_cell.length_a   1.000
_cell.length_b   1.000
_cell.length_c   1.000
_cell.angle_alpha   90.00
_cell.angle_beta   90.00
_cell.angle_gamma   90.00
#
_symmetry.space_group_name_H-M   'P 1'
#
loop_
_entity.id
_entity.type
_entity.pdbx_description
1 polymer ?
#
loop_
_entity_poly.entity_id
_entity_poly.type
_entity_poly.pdbx_seq_one_letter_code
_entity_poly.pdbx_strand_id
1 'polypeptide(L)'
;KKIMFFTFMRGVVRVILFVINGNAHYENKEKLPKDQNYVLVAPHRTWWEPLYLAVAGSPKKFSFMAKKELFKNPVLRFILKHANAFPVDREKPGPSAIKTPVKILKNSDLSLIMFPSGTRHSSELKGGVALIAKMGRVPIVPSVYQGPLTLKELFKRKKVTVRFGEPIDISDIKKMDKDGLAEVERRMQE
;
A
#
# COMPACT_ATOMS: atom_id res chain seq x y z
N LYS A 1 17.55 -12.88 2.86
CA LYS A 1 16.82 -13.85 2.01
C LYS A 1 15.40 -13.38 1.66
N LYS A 2 14.60 -12.85 2.63
CA LYS A 2 13.25 -12.36 2.36
C LYS A 2 13.23 -11.20 1.37
N ILE A 3 14.22 -10.32 1.46
CA ILE A 3 14.35 -9.14 0.60
C ILE A 3 14.57 -9.54 -0.86
N MET A 4 15.45 -10.53 -1.08
CA MET A 4 15.72 -11.04 -2.42
C MET A 4 14.51 -11.73 -3.01
N PHE A 5 13.75 -12.44 -2.20
CA PHE A 5 12.54 -13.12 -2.65
C PHE A 5 11.48 -12.11 -3.08
N PHE A 6 11.29 -11.03 -2.31
CA PHE A 6 10.36 -9.96 -2.69
C PHE A 6 10.74 -9.35 -4.05
N THR A 7 12.00 -9.05 -4.26
CA THR A 7 12.48 -8.49 -5.52
C THR A 7 12.25 -9.46 -6.67
N PHE A 8 12.50 -10.75 -6.45
CA PHE A 8 12.25 -11.79 -7.44
C PHE A 8 10.76 -11.88 -7.78
N MET A 9 9.89 -11.95 -6.76
CA MET A 9 8.44 -12.01 -6.97
C MET A 9 7.94 -10.78 -7.73
N ARG A 10 8.44 -9.60 -7.37
CA ARG A 10 8.04 -8.36 -8.06
C ARG A 10 8.43 -8.41 -9.53
N GLY A 11 9.61 -8.94 -9.84
CA GLY A 11 10.04 -9.12 -11.21
C GLY A 11 9.14 -10.08 -11.99
N VAL A 12 8.74 -11.19 -11.35
CA VAL A 12 7.80 -12.15 -11.95
C VAL A 12 6.46 -11.49 -12.18
N VAL A 13 5.94 -10.78 -11.18
CA VAL A 13 4.66 -10.07 -11.30
C VAL A 13 4.72 -9.04 -12.43
N ARG A 14 5.83 -8.30 -12.54
CA ARG A 14 6.01 -7.32 -13.62
C ARG A 14 5.89 -7.98 -14.98
N VAL A 15 6.54 -9.13 -15.18
CA VAL A 15 6.47 -9.87 -16.44
C VAL A 15 5.04 -10.34 -16.72
N ILE A 16 4.37 -10.90 -15.72
CA ILE A 16 3.00 -11.38 -15.86
C ILE A 16 2.07 -10.22 -16.26
N LEU A 17 2.15 -9.09 -15.57
CA LEU A 17 1.33 -7.92 -15.89
C LEU A 17 1.63 -7.39 -17.28
N PHE A 18 2.89 -7.39 -17.69
CA PHE A 18 3.27 -6.99 -19.04
C PHE A 18 2.64 -7.91 -20.10
N VAL A 19 2.71 -9.22 -19.89
CA VAL A 19 2.13 -10.20 -20.83
C VAL A 19 0.61 -10.04 -20.93
N ILE A 20 -0.06 -9.84 -19.78
CA ILE A 20 -1.52 -9.73 -19.74
C ILE A 20 -2.02 -8.39 -20.29
N ASN A 21 -1.36 -7.28 -19.93
CA ASN A 21 -1.88 -5.94 -20.20
C ASN A 21 -0.94 -5.05 -21.01
N GLY A 22 0.37 -5.34 -21.04
CA GLY A 22 1.35 -4.50 -21.67
C GLY A 22 2.01 -3.53 -20.69
N ASN A 23 2.65 -2.49 -21.22
CA ASN A 23 3.34 -1.51 -20.38
C ASN A 23 2.34 -0.65 -19.60
N ALA A 24 2.52 -0.59 -18.29
CA ALA A 24 1.81 0.37 -17.47
C ALA A 24 2.54 1.72 -17.50
N HIS A 25 1.81 2.79 -17.23
CA HIS A 25 2.36 4.14 -17.19
C HIS A 25 2.42 4.61 -15.74
N TYR A 26 3.58 5.10 -15.33
CA TYR A 26 3.78 5.57 -13.95
C TYR A 26 4.08 7.06 -13.99
N GLU A 27 3.17 7.88 -13.45
CA GLU A 27 3.30 9.33 -13.46
C GLU A 27 3.77 9.83 -12.10
N ASN A 28 4.70 10.80 -12.12
CA ASN A 28 5.20 11.45 -10.91
C ASN A 28 5.97 10.51 -9.97
N LYS A 29 6.58 9.47 -10.52
CA LYS A 29 7.36 8.52 -9.73
C LYS A 29 8.52 9.21 -9.01
N GLU A 30 9.04 10.29 -9.57
CA GLU A 30 10.11 11.08 -8.96
C GLU A 30 9.71 11.74 -7.64
N LYS A 31 8.41 11.85 -7.36
CA LYS A 31 7.91 12.40 -6.09
C LYS A 31 8.04 11.44 -4.91
N LEU A 32 8.26 10.15 -5.19
CA LEU A 32 8.41 9.16 -4.12
C LEU A 32 9.67 9.42 -3.31
N PRO A 33 9.56 9.42 -1.95
CA PRO A 33 10.76 9.58 -1.11
C PRO A 33 11.78 8.48 -1.39
N LYS A 34 13.05 8.86 -1.53
CA LYS A 34 14.13 7.92 -1.85
C LYS A 34 14.88 7.43 -0.62
N ASP A 35 14.97 8.27 0.40
CA ASP A 35 15.82 8.01 1.55
C ASP A 35 15.07 7.63 2.81
N GLN A 36 13.77 7.40 2.70
CA GLN A 36 12.96 7.04 3.88
C GLN A 36 11.78 6.17 3.46
N ASN A 37 11.24 5.47 4.43
CA ASN A 37 9.99 4.74 4.24
C ASN A 37 8.81 5.70 4.18
N TYR A 38 7.71 5.24 3.64
CA TYR A 38 6.47 6.02 3.54
C TYR A 38 5.27 5.06 3.54
N VAL A 39 4.09 5.64 3.73
CA VAL A 39 2.84 4.89 3.60
C VAL A 39 2.20 5.31 2.28
N LEU A 40 2.14 4.36 1.34
CA LEU A 40 1.52 4.57 0.05
C LEU A 40 0.03 4.23 0.17
N VAL A 41 -0.83 5.20 -0.10
CA VAL A 41 -2.28 5.03 0.03
C VAL A 41 -2.95 5.18 -1.32
N ALA A 42 -3.99 4.37 -1.54
CA ALA A 42 -4.77 4.41 -2.77
C ALA A 42 -6.18 3.89 -2.51
N PRO A 43 -7.18 4.33 -3.28
CA PRO A 43 -8.50 3.69 -3.26
C PRO A 43 -8.38 2.24 -3.73
N HIS A 44 -9.08 1.33 -3.07
CA HIS A 44 -9.01 -0.10 -3.38
C HIS A 44 -10.30 -0.54 -4.07
N ARG A 45 -10.20 -0.88 -5.34
CA ARG A 45 -11.33 -1.33 -6.13
C ARG A 45 -11.15 -2.72 -6.72
N THR A 46 -9.89 -3.14 -6.94
CA THR A 46 -9.58 -4.45 -7.51
C THR A 46 -8.43 -5.09 -6.73
N TRP A 47 -8.35 -6.43 -6.79
CA TRP A 47 -7.30 -7.15 -6.07
C TRP A 47 -5.91 -7.02 -6.71
N TRP A 48 -5.83 -6.62 -7.99
CA TRP A 48 -4.53 -6.48 -8.67
C TRP A 48 -3.90 -5.10 -8.51
N GLU A 49 -4.62 -4.12 -7.98
CA GLU A 49 -4.07 -2.78 -7.75
C GLU A 49 -2.81 -2.78 -6.88
N PRO A 50 -2.74 -3.55 -5.77
CA PRO A 50 -1.51 -3.61 -4.98
C PRO A 50 -0.30 -4.10 -5.79
N LEU A 51 -0.53 -4.99 -6.74
CA LEU A 51 0.55 -5.51 -7.59
C LEU A 51 1.13 -4.39 -8.46
N TYR A 52 0.28 -3.58 -9.08
CA TYR A 52 0.74 -2.45 -9.88
C TYR A 52 1.44 -1.39 -9.02
N LEU A 53 0.92 -1.13 -7.83
CA LEU A 53 1.54 -0.16 -6.93
C LEU A 53 2.93 -0.62 -6.48
N ALA A 54 3.08 -1.88 -6.14
CA ALA A 54 4.37 -2.43 -5.73
C ALA A 54 5.40 -2.38 -6.88
N VAL A 55 4.97 -2.68 -8.09
CA VAL A 55 5.84 -2.59 -9.27
C VAL A 55 6.19 -1.14 -9.56
N ALA A 56 5.20 -0.25 -9.49
CA ALA A 56 5.39 1.18 -9.75
C ALA A 56 6.37 1.81 -8.76
N GLY A 57 6.35 1.38 -7.51
CA GLY A 57 7.21 1.92 -6.46
C GLY A 57 8.63 1.36 -6.46
N SER A 58 8.95 0.43 -7.37
CA SER A 58 10.29 -0.14 -7.48
C SER A 58 11.36 0.98 -7.57
N PRO A 59 12.53 0.87 -6.96
CA PRO A 59 13.08 -0.31 -6.27
C PRO A 59 12.67 -0.45 -4.80
N LYS A 60 11.85 0.45 -4.28
CA LYS A 60 11.41 0.39 -2.89
C LYS A 60 10.63 -0.89 -2.64
N LYS A 61 10.86 -1.51 -1.50
CA LYS A 61 10.18 -2.74 -1.09
C LYS A 61 9.04 -2.40 -0.15
N PHE A 62 7.95 -3.17 -0.24
CA PHE A 62 6.72 -2.86 0.45
C PHE A 62 6.25 -4.02 1.32
N SER A 63 5.55 -3.66 2.39
CA SER A 63 4.75 -4.56 3.21
C SER A 63 3.29 -4.15 3.06
N PHE A 64 2.38 -5.08 3.25
CA PHE A 64 0.95 -4.78 3.12
C PHE A 64 0.11 -5.67 4.02
N MET A 65 -1.09 -5.19 4.35
CA MET A 65 -2.04 -5.95 5.14
C MET A 65 -2.79 -6.94 4.26
N ALA A 66 -2.97 -8.15 4.77
CA ALA A 66 -3.80 -9.15 4.13
C ALA A 66 -4.75 -9.76 5.16
N LYS A 67 -5.94 -10.18 4.71
CA LYS A 67 -6.90 -10.83 5.59
C LYS A 67 -6.26 -12.03 6.28
N LYS A 68 -6.47 -12.15 7.60
CA LYS A 68 -5.92 -13.27 8.36
C LYS A 68 -6.37 -14.62 7.82
N GLU A 69 -7.57 -14.70 7.22
CA GLU A 69 -8.11 -15.94 6.66
C GLU A 69 -7.25 -16.48 5.52
N LEU A 70 -6.58 -15.60 4.77
CA LEU A 70 -5.69 -16.02 3.67
C LEU A 70 -4.47 -16.79 4.19
N PHE A 71 -4.08 -16.56 5.44
CA PHE A 71 -2.93 -17.24 6.03
C PHE A 71 -3.24 -18.67 6.51
N LYS A 72 -4.49 -19.10 6.45
CA LYS A 72 -4.89 -20.47 6.79
C LYS A 72 -4.47 -21.47 5.73
N ASN A 73 -4.43 -21.05 4.46
CA ASN A 73 -3.94 -21.88 3.37
C ASN A 73 -2.40 -21.91 3.41
N PRO A 74 -1.77 -23.08 3.52
CA PRO A 74 -0.31 -23.16 3.63
C PRO A 74 0.44 -22.55 2.45
N VAL A 75 -0.06 -22.72 1.23
CA VAL A 75 0.58 -22.18 0.03
C VAL A 75 0.48 -20.65 0.02
N LEU A 76 -0.73 -20.12 0.25
CA LEU A 76 -0.93 -18.67 0.34
C LEU A 76 -0.14 -18.06 1.47
N ARG A 77 -0.08 -18.74 2.63
CA ARG A 77 0.70 -18.26 3.77
C ARG A 77 2.17 -18.11 3.41
N PHE A 78 2.73 -19.10 2.71
CA PHE A 78 4.12 -19.04 2.28
C PHE A 78 4.36 -17.85 1.35
N ILE A 79 3.51 -17.69 0.33
CA ILE A 79 3.62 -16.60 -0.64
C ILE A 79 3.49 -15.24 0.04
N LEU A 80 2.45 -15.09 0.88
CA LEU A 80 2.17 -13.80 1.55
C LEU A 80 3.30 -13.41 2.49
N LYS A 81 3.81 -14.34 3.29
CA LYS A 81 4.91 -14.05 4.21
C LYS A 81 6.17 -13.63 3.47
N HIS A 82 6.47 -14.27 2.37
CA HIS A 82 7.66 -13.93 1.58
C HIS A 82 7.47 -12.67 0.75
N ALA A 83 6.21 -12.27 0.52
CA ALA A 83 5.88 -10.98 -0.09
C ALA A 83 5.76 -9.87 0.94
N ASN A 84 6.14 -10.12 2.20
CA ASN A 84 6.11 -9.15 3.30
C ASN A 84 4.70 -8.75 3.73
N ALA A 85 3.70 -9.60 3.48
CA ALA A 85 2.36 -9.38 3.99
C ALA A 85 2.26 -9.75 5.46
N PHE A 86 1.41 -9.05 6.19
CA PHE A 86 1.11 -9.39 7.58
C PHE A 86 -0.41 -9.52 7.75
N PRO A 87 -0.85 -10.42 8.65
CA PRO A 87 -2.28 -10.67 8.79
C PRO A 87 -2.99 -9.58 9.57
N VAL A 88 -4.24 -9.34 9.23
CA VAL A 88 -5.10 -8.41 9.95
C VAL A 88 -6.53 -8.98 10.00
N ASP A 89 -7.17 -8.81 11.14
CA ASP A 89 -8.60 -9.10 11.28
C ASP A 89 -9.36 -7.84 10.85
N ARG A 90 -9.98 -7.89 9.69
CA ARG A 90 -10.67 -6.73 9.14
C ARG A 90 -11.99 -6.43 9.85
N GLU A 91 -12.58 -7.43 10.48
CA GLU A 91 -13.85 -7.23 11.20
C GLU A 91 -13.63 -6.65 12.60
N LYS A 92 -12.59 -7.13 13.28
CA LYS A 92 -12.24 -6.66 14.62
C LYS A 92 -10.75 -6.39 14.71
N PRO A 93 -10.27 -5.26 14.13
CA PRO A 93 -8.85 -4.96 14.17
C PRO A 93 -8.40 -4.79 15.62
N GLY A 94 -7.37 -5.54 15.99
CA GLY A 94 -6.76 -5.43 17.32
C GLY A 94 -5.60 -4.44 17.31
N PRO A 95 -4.92 -4.28 18.46
CA PRO A 95 -3.76 -3.39 18.56
C PRO A 95 -2.65 -3.72 17.57
N SER A 96 -2.50 -4.98 17.15
CA SER A 96 -1.49 -5.38 16.18
C SER A 96 -1.70 -4.76 14.80
N ALA A 97 -2.94 -4.34 14.47
CA ALA A 97 -3.21 -3.67 13.19
C ALA A 97 -2.48 -2.31 13.09
N ILE A 98 -2.12 -1.73 14.21
CA ILE A 98 -1.33 -0.50 14.28
C ILE A 98 0.14 -0.81 14.63
N LYS A 99 0.37 -1.63 15.64
CA LYS A 99 1.71 -1.91 16.15
C LYS A 99 2.60 -2.59 15.12
N THR A 100 2.08 -3.57 14.39
CA THR A 100 2.87 -4.31 13.40
C THR A 100 3.38 -3.41 12.28
N PRO A 101 2.51 -2.62 11.59
CA PRO A 101 3.02 -1.74 10.55
C PRO A 101 3.96 -0.65 11.06
N VAL A 102 3.72 -0.11 12.27
CA VAL A 102 4.62 0.88 12.87
C VAL A 102 6.01 0.27 13.07
N LYS A 103 6.06 -0.93 13.59
CA LYS A 103 7.32 -1.64 13.80
C LYS A 103 8.06 -1.89 12.48
N ILE A 104 7.32 -2.26 11.44
CA ILE A 104 7.89 -2.46 10.10
C ILE A 104 8.51 -1.17 9.58
N LEU A 105 7.81 -0.05 9.71
CA LEU A 105 8.30 1.25 9.25
C LEU A 105 9.55 1.70 9.99
N LYS A 106 9.63 1.43 11.29
CA LYS A 106 10.75 1.87 12.12
C LYS A 106 11.98 0.97 12.03
N ASN A 107 11.77 -0.35 11.89
CA ASN A 107 12.84 -1.32 12.05
C ASN A 107 13.25 -2.01 10.75
N SER A 108 12.74 -1.58 9.60
CA SER A 108 13.10 -2.19 8.32
C SER A 108 13.13 -1.14 7.22
N ASP A 109 13.56 -1.56 6.03
CA ASP A 109 13.58 -0.71 4.84
C ASP A 109 12.28 -0.84 4.03
N LEU A 110 11.24 -1.38 4.65
CA LEU A 110 9.96 -1.58 3.97
C LEU A 110 9.05 -0.37 4.16
N SER A 111 8.46 0.09 3.08
CA SER A 111 7.34 1.02 3.11
C SER A 111 6.05 0.23 3.14
N LEU A 112 4.93 0.88 3.40
CA LEU A 112 3.63 0.22 3.45
C LEU A 112 2.78 0.63 2.27
N ILE A 113 1.96 -0.32 1.78
CA ILE A 113 0.86 -0.03 0.87
C ILE A 113 -0.43 -0.28 1.66
N MET A 114 -1.29 0.74 1.74
CA MET A 114 -2.53 0.66 2.49
C MET A 114 -3.69 1.23 1.68
N PHE A 115 -4.88 0.67 1.90
CA PHE A 115 -6.10 1.06 1.21
C PHE A 115 -7.14 1.50 2.23
N PRO A 116 -7.17 2.80 2.59
CA PRO A 116 -8.04 3.27 3.67
C PRO A 116 -9.52 3.38 3.32
N SER A 117 -9.87 3.22 2.05
CA SER A 117 -11.27 3.33 1.60
C SER A 117 -11.77 2.01 1.02
N GLY A 118 -13.10 1.86 0.91
CA GLY A 118 -13.73 0.72 0.26
C GLY A 118 -14.26 -0.37 1.19
N THR A 119 -14.27 -0.14 2.51
CA THR A 119 -14.84 -1.07 3.48
C THR A 119 -15.86 -0.36 4.37
N ARG A 120 -16.63 -1.16 5.13
CA ARG A 120 -17.58 -0.61 6.12
C ARG A 120 -16.89 0.21 7.22
N HIS A 121 -15.60 0.01 7.39
CA HIS A 121 -14.80 0.67 8.42
C HIS A 121 -13.81 1.67 7.81
N SER A 122 -14.20 2.32 6.71
CA SER A 122 -13.32 3.22 5.98
C SER A 122 -12.79 4.37 6.83
N SER A 123 -13.62 4.92 7.73
CA SER A 123 -13.20 6.01 8.61
C SER A 123 -12.16 5.54 9.63
N GLU A 124 -12.33 4.33 10.18
CA GLU A 124 -11.37 3.75 11.09
C GLU A 124 -10.05 3.46 10.40
N LEU A 125 -10.11 2.97 9.16
CA LEU A 125 -8.91 2.67 8.37
C LEU A 125 -8.16 3.95 8.02
N LYS A 126 -8.87 5.03 7.70
CA LYS A 126 -8.23 6.34 7.46
C LYS A 126 -7.53 6.85 8.70
N GLY A 127 -8.19 6.73 9.86
CA GLY A 127 -7.58 7.07 11.14
C GLY A 127 -6.39 6.19 11.45
N GLY A 128 -6.47 4.91 11.10
CA GLY A 128 -5.38 3.96 11.26
C GLY A 128 -4.16 4.34 10.45
N VAL A 129 -4.37 4.73 9.18
CA VAL A 129 -3.27 5.17 8.30
C VAL A 129 -2.56 6.39 8.89
N ALA A 130 -3.31 7.39 9.33
CA ALA A 130 -2.74 8.59 9.92
C ALA A 130 -1.93 8.28 11.18
N LEU A 131 -2.47 7.43 12.04
CA LEU A 131 -1.80 7.04 13.28
C LEU A 131 -0.52 6.25 13.00
N ILE A 132 -0.58 5.31 12.06
CA ILE A 132 0.58 4.50 11.66
C ILE A 132 1.69 5.39 11.11
N ALA A 133 1.35 6.31 10.20
CA ALA A 133 2.34 7.21 9.61
C ALA A 133 2.96 8.12 10.66
N LYS A 134 2.15 8.64 11.59
CA LYS A 134 2.66 9.50 12.66
C LYS A 134 3.57 8.75 13.61
N MET A 135 3.15 7.58 14.07
CA MET A 135 3.96 6.77 14.99
C MET A 135 5.22 6.25 14.31
N GLY A 136 5.15 5.92 13.03
CA GLY A 136 6.29 5.49 12.24
C GLY A 136 7.19 6.65 11.79
N ARG A 137 6.75 7.89 11.96
CA ARG A 137 7.48 9.11 11.58
C ARG A 137 7.82 9.15 10.10
N VAL A 138 6.83 8.82 9.28
CA VAL A 138 6.98 8.78 7.82
C VAL A 138 5.87 9.60 7.17
N PRO A 139 6.10 10.09 5.93
CA PRO A 139 5.05 10.78 5.19
C PRO A 139 4.04 9.79 4.61
N ILE A 140 2.89 10.33 4.22
CA ILE A 140 1.87 9.60 3.46
C ILE A 140 1.99 10.03 2.01
N VAL A 141 2.04 9.06 1.10
CA VAL A 141 2.09 9.33 -0.34
C VAL A 141 0.76 8.89 -0.96
N PRO A 142 -0.07 9.84 -1.42
CA PRO A 142 -1.29 9.46 -2.09
C PRO A 142 -1.01 8.95 -3.50
N SER A 143 -1.79 7.99 -3.97
CA SER A 143 -1.66 7.47 -5.32
C SER A 143 -3.02 7.11 -5.87
N VAL A 144 -3.11 7.02 -7.20
CA VAL A 144 -4.33 6.67 -7.90
C VAL A 144 -4.00 5.66 -8.97
N TYR A 145 -4.80 4.59 -9.02
CA TYR A 145 -4.77 3.63 -10.12
C TYR A 145 -5.91 3.97 -11.08
N GLN A 146 -5.57 4.17 -12.34
CA GLN A 146 -6.53 4.41 -13.41
C GLN A 146 -6.34 3.33 -14.46
N GLY A 147 -7.39 2.54 -14.69
CA GLY A 147 -7.29 1.45 -15.65
C GLY A 147 -8.45 0.47 -15.51
N PRO A 148 -8.27 -0.72 -16.08
CA PRO A 148 -9.31 -1.74 -16.07
C PRO A 148 -9.77 -2.09 -14.66
N LEU A 149 -11.08 -2.21 -14.48
CA LEU A 149 -11.68 -2.61 -13.21
C LEU A 149 -12.24 -4.04 -13.29
N THR A 150 -12.19 -4.66 -14.45
CA THR A 150 -12.58 -6.06 -14.64
C THR A 150 -11.44 -6.83 -15.28
N LEU A 151 -11.40 -8.14 -15.04
CA LEU A 151 -10.38 -9.01 -15.66
C LEU A 151 -10.50 -8.99 -17.18
N LYS A 152 -11.73 -8.93 -17.69
CA LYS A 152 -11.97 -8.86 -19.13
C LYS A 152 -11.28 -7.66 -19.75
N GLU A 153 -11.44 -6.48 -19.15
CA GLU A 153 -10.80 -5.26 -19.64
C GLU A 153 -9.28 -5.33 -19.49
N LEU A 154 -8.80 -5.93 -18.39
CA LEU A 154 -7.36 -6.11 -18.15
C LEU A 154 -6.73 -6.95 -19.27
N PHE A 155 -7.37 -8.08 -19.62
CA PHE A 155 -6.89 -8.94 -20.70
C PHE A 155 -7.05 -8.31 -22.09
N LYS A 156 -7.96 -7.36 -22.25
CA LYS A 156 -8.08 -6.57 -23.48
C LYS A 156 -6.99 -5.51 -23.61
N ARG A 157 -6.07 -5.47 -22.67
CA ARG A 157 -4.89 -4.59 -22.65
C ARG A 157 -5.24 -3.10 -22.60
N LYS A 158 -6.32 -2.75 -21.90
CA LYS A 158 -6.65 -1.34 -21.68
C LYS A 158 -5.58 -0.69 -20.82
N LYS A 159 -5.29 0.58 -21.12
CA LYS A 159 -4.20 1.32 -20.49
C LYS A 159 -4.33 1.35 -18.96
N VAL A 160 -3.21 1.06 -18.29
CA VAL A 160 -3.09 1.20 -16.84
C VAL A 160 -2.16 2.38 -16.54
N THR A 161 -2.60 3.27 -15.68
CA THR A 161 -1.81 4.41 -15.20
C THR A 161 -1.82 4.43 -13.68
N VAL A 162 -0.65 4.53 -13.08
CA VAL A 162 -0.49 4.77 -11.64
C VAL A 162 0.12 6.14 -11.48
N ARG A 163 -0.55 7.01 -10.74
CA ARG A 163 -0.09 8.38 -10.51
C ARG A 163 0.17 8.59 -9.03
N PHE A 164 1.33 9.16 -8.74
CA PHE A 164 1.73 9.47 -7.36
C PHE A 164 1.56 10.96 -7.09
N GLY A 165 1.05 11.29 -5.90
CA GLY A 165 0.95 12.69 -5.47
C GLY A 165 2.16 13.10 -4.64
N GLU A 166 2.16 14.36 -4.22
CA GLU A 166 3.20 14.87 -3.33
C GLU A 166 3.16 14.16 -1.98
N PRO A 167 4.31 13.82 -1.39
CA PRO A 167 4.32 13.29 -0.03
C PRO A 167 3.70 14.27 0.94
N ILE A 168 2.85 13.75 1.82
CA ILE A 168 2.16 14.55 2.82
C ILE A 168 2.88 14.38 4.14
N ASP A 169 3.51 15.48 4.61
CA ASP A 169 4.17 15.49 5.90
C ASP A 169 3.12 15.78 6.99
N ILE A 170 3.06 14.91 8.00
CA ILE A 170 2.14 15.06 9.12
C ILE A 170 2.87 15.18 10.45
N SER A 171 4.19 15.45 10.41
CA SER A 171 4.99 15.55 11.62
C SER A 171 4.60 16.75 12.49
N ASP A 172 4.00 17.78 11.89
CA ASP A 172 3.52 18.96 12.60
C ASP A 172 2.23 18.72 13.38
N ILE A 173 1.50 17.66 13.09
CA ILE A 173 0.26 17.32 13.78
C ILE A 173 0.61 16.58 15.06
N LYS A 174 0.42 17.24 16.21
CA LYS A 174 0.86 16.71 17.51
C LYS A 174 0.01 15.54 18.01
N LYS A 175 -1.30 15.59 17.79
CA LYS A 175 -2.23 14.55 18.26
C LYS A 175 -3.13 14.07 17.13
N MET A 176 -3.33 12.77 17.06
CA MET A 176 -4.29 12.18 16.13
C MET A 176 -5.68 12.09 16.77
N ASP A 177 -6.15 13.22 17.30
CA ASP A 177 -7.52 13.37 17.75
C ASP A 177 -8.41 13.68 16.53
N LYS A 178 -9.68 14.02 16.79
CA LYS A 178 -10.64 14.29 15.73
C LYS A 178 -10.15 15.40 14.78
N ASP A 179 -9.58 16.46 15.33
CA ASP A 179 -9.07 17.60 14.55
C ASP A 179 -7.83 17.23 13.74
N GLY A 180 -6.92 16.46 14.36
CA GLY A 180 -5.72 15.98 13.67
C GLY A 180 -6.05 15.08 12.50
N LEU A 181 -7.01 14.17 12.66
CA LEU A 181 -7.46 13.29 11.59
C LEU A 181 -8.13 14.07 10.46
N ALA A 182 -8.92 15.07 10.80
CA ALA A 182 -9.57 15.94 9.80
C ALA A 182 -8.52 16.68 8.96
N GLU A 183 -7.45 17.14 9.58
CA GLU A 183 -6.35 17.82 8.87
C GLU A 183 -5.62 16.86 7.93
N VAL A 184 -5.37 15.62 8.36
CA VAL A 184 -4.75 14.62 7.50
C VAL A 184 -5.64 14.33 6.29
N GLU A 185 -6.95 14.14 6.51
CA GLU A 185 -7.89 13.92 5.41
C GLU A 185 -7.90 15.07 4.42
N ARG A 186 -7.87 16.30 4.92
CA ARG A 186 -7.83 17.49 4.07
C ARG A 186 -6.59 17.47 3.18
N ARG A 187 -5.43 17.17 3.75
CA ARG A 187 -4.17 17.10 3.00
C ARG A 187 -4.17 15.98 1.98
N MET A 188 -4.81 14.86 2.30
CA MET A 188 -4.89 13.72 1.39
C MET A 188 -5.79 13.99 0.18
N GLN A 189 -6.75 14.90 0.29
CA GLN A 189 -7.66 15.24 -0.79
C GLN A 189 -7.05 16.24 -1.79
N GLU A 190 -6.01 16.94 -1.38
CA GLU A 190 -5.30 17.88 -2.27
C GLU A 190 -4.37 17.12 -3.23
#